data_ee3fcf50275ad5889d83ff38dbcb6137
#
_entry.id   ee3fcf50275ad5889d83ff38dbcb6137
#
_cell.length_a   1.000
_cell.length_b   1.000
_cell.length_c   1.000
_cell.angle_alpha   90.00
_cell.angle_beta   90.00
_cell.angle_gamma   90.00
#
_symmetry.space_group_name_H-M   'P 1'
#
loop_
_entity.id
_entity.type
_entity.pdbx_description
1 polymer ?
#
loop_
_entity_poly.entity_id
_entity_poly.type
_entity_poly.pdbx_seq_one_letter_code
_entity_poly.pdbx_strand_id
1 'polypeptide(L)'
;MLGVIDDLAGDAEDIDAVRYAAFFHDAVYAVERDDNEELSARLAEESLEKLGVATGLIAEVGRLVRLTATHVVADGDRNGAVLCDADLAVLAADEAGYAAYTAAVRAEYRHVPDELFRAGRAAVLQGLAQQPHLFRTPTARARYEAAARANLSRELAMLTPAGDSGGGEPT
;
A
#
# COMPACT_ATOMS: atom_id res chain seq x y z
N MET A 1 6.50 8.29 0.95
CA MET A 1 6.00 7.69 2.20
C MET A 1 6.31 8.56 3.44
N LEU A 2 7.56 8.85 3.85
CA LEU A 2 7.87 9.59 5.09
C LEU A 2 7.15 10.94 5.21
N GLY A 3 7.07 11.75 4.15
CA GLY A 3 6.31 13.01 4.18
C GLY A 3 4.81 12.84 4.46
N VAL A 4 4.22 11.73 4.01
CA VAL A 4 2.82 11.37 4.34
C VAL A 4 2.70 11.01 5.82
N ILE A 5 3.66 10.26 6.37
CA ILE A 5 3.69 9.93 7.80
C ILE A 5 3.76 11.19 8.66
N ASP A 6 4.57 12.18 8.25
CA ASP A 6 4.64 13.47 8.96
C ASP A 6 3.29 14.21 8.92
N ASP A 7 2.57 14.15 7.81
CA ASP A 7 1.22 14.70 7.68
C ASP A 7 0.18 13.99 8.57
N LEU A 8 0.39 12.70 8.86
CA LEU A 8 -0.49 11.86 9.67
C LEU A 8 -0.02 11.71 11.13
N ALA A 9 1.04 12.43 11.54
CA ALA A 9 1.69 12.25 12.84
C ALA A 9 0.73 12.40 14.04
N GLY A 10 -0.29 13.26 13.94
CA GLY A 10 -1.32 13.43 14.99
C GLY A 10 -2.23 12.22 15.21
N ASP A 11 -2.31 11.31 14.23
CA ASP A 11 -3.12 10.09 14.32
C ASP A 11 -2.33 8.90 14.91
N ALA A 12 -0.98 8.95 14.93
CA ALA A 12 -0.14 7.91 15.52
C ALA A 12 -0.11 7.98 17.05
N GLU A 13 0.25 6.87 17.68
CA GLU A 13 0.60 6.79 19.10
C GLU A 13 2.11 6.99 19.28
N ASP A 14 2.92 6.31 18.46
CA ASP A 14 4.38 6.42 18.41
C ASP A 14 4.83 6.65 16.97
N ILE A 15 5.03 7.92 16.62
CA ILE A 15 5.40 8.31 15.25
C ILE A 15 6.80 7.84 14.85
N ASP A 16 7.71 7.68 15.81
CA ASP A 16 9.06 7.23 15.51
C ASP A 16 9.05 5.73 15.18
N ALA A 17 8.22 4.93 15.86
CA ALA A 17 7.98 3.53 15.47
C ALA A 17 7.47 3.43 14.02
N VAL A 18 6.51 4.28 13.65
CA VAL A 18 5.95 4.31 12.29
C VAL A 18 7.00 4.72 11.26
N ARG A 19 7.83 5.72 11.55
CA ARG A 19 8.92 6.16 10.66
C ARG A 19 9.96 5.07 10.44
N TYR A 20 10.39 4.39 11.52
CA TYR A 20 11.31 3.26 11.39
C TYR A 20 10.69 2.11 10.59
N ALA A 21 9.44 1.76 10.87
CA ALA A 21 8.74 0.73 10.13
C ALA A 21 8.64 1.07 8.64
N ALA A 22 8.30 2.30 8.30
CA ALA A 22 8.27 2.77 6.92
C ALA A 22 9.62 2.74 6.21
N PHE A 23 10.71 2.93 6.95
CA PHE A 23 12.06 2.81 6.39
C PHE A 23 12.43 1.36 6.08
N PHE A 24 11.97 0.42 6.90
CA PHE A 24 12.37 -0.97 6.82
C PHE A 24 11.37 -1.88 6.10
N HIS A 25 10.10 -1.50 5.87
CA HIS A 25 9.04 -2.43 5.43
C HIS A 25 9.38 -3.19 4.14
N ASP A 26 10.05 -2.54 3.19
CA ASP A 26 10.51 -3.10 1.93
C ASP A 26 12.05 -3.20 1.83
N ALA A 27 12.75 -3.25 2.97
CA ALA A 27 14.22 -3.31 2.98
C ALA A 27 14.75 -4.63 2.39
N VAL A 28 13.98 -5.70 2.49
CA VAL A 28 14.17 -6.96 1.77
C VAL A 28 12.99 -7.13 0.85
N TYR A 29 13.23 -7.10 -0.46
CA TYR A 29 12.16 -7.23 -1.45
C TYR A 29 12.59 -8.12 -2.63
N ALA A 30 11.84 -9.18 -2.87
CA ALA A 30 11.95 -10.01 -4.06
C ALA A 30 10.55 -10.52 -4.44
N VAL A 31 10.12 -10.29 -5.69
CA VAL A 31 8.77 -10.62 -6.20
C VAL A 31 8.40 -12.10 -6.04
N GLU A 32 9.41 -12.97 -6.05
CA GLU A 32 9.23 -14.43 -6.01
C GLU A 32 9.15 -15.00 -4.57
N ARG A 33 9.23 -14.11 -3.55
CA ARG A 33 9.23 -14.49 -2.12
C ARG A 33 7.90 -14.14 -1.49
N ASP A 34 7.54 -14.92 -0.48
CA ASP A 34 6.35 -14.75 0.36
C ASP A 34 6.71 -14.38 1.83
N ASP A 35 8.01 -14.16 2.11
CA ASP A 35 8.53 -13.84 3.44
C ASP A 35 9.31 -12.51 3.49
N ASN A 36 9.10 -11.60 2.52
CA ASN A 36 9.79 -10.31 2.42
C ASN A 36 9.63 -9.47 3.70
N GLU A 37 8.42 -9.35 4.22
CA GLU A 37 8.09 -8.56 5.40
C GLU A 37 8.70 -9.16 6.67
N GLU A 38 8.76 -10.48 6.79
CA GLU A 38 9.43 -11.14 7.91
C GLU A 38 10.93 -10.90 7.89
N LEU A 39 11.57 -10.97 6.73
CA LEU A 39 13.00 -10.69 6.59
C LEU A 39 13.31 -9.21 6.81
N SER A 40 12.47 -8.32 6.32
CA SER A 40 12.54 -6.87 6.56
C SER A 40 12.40 -6.55 8.03
N ALA A 41 11.46 -7.20 8.74
CA ALA A 41 11.26 -7.03 10.17
C ALA A 41 12.48 -7.48 10.98
N ARG A 42 13.05 -8.65 10.67
CA ARG A 42 14.29 -9.13 11.31
C ARG A 42 15.46 -8.19 11.07
N LEU A 43 15.61 -7.70 9.85
CA LEU A 43 16.65 -6.73 9.52
C LEU A 43 16.49 -5.44 10.33
N ALA A 44 15.25 -4.96 10.50
CA ALA A 44 14.95 -3.81 11.34
C ALA A 44 15.32 -4.07 12.80
N GLU A 45 14.86 -5.18 13.38
CA GLU A 45 15.13 -5.59 14.77
C GLU A 45 16.63 -5.67 15.06
N GLU A 46 17.38 -6.39 14.21
CA GLU A 46 18.83 -6.52 14.35
C GLU A 46 19.59 -5.19 14.19
N SER A 47 19.15 -4.35 13.26
CA SER A 47 19.79 -3.06 12.99
C SER A 47 19.57 -2.08 14.12
N LEU A 48 18.34 -2.00 14.63
CA LEU A 48 17.99 -1.12 15.74
C LEU A 48 18.60 -1.56 17.06
N GLU A 49 18.73 -2.88 17.29
CA GLU A 49 19.43 -3.43 18.46
C GLU A 49 20.91 -3.01 18.47
N LYS A 50 21.60 -3.15 17.32
CA LYS A 50 23.01 -2.71 17.18
C LYS A 50 23.19 -1.20 17.42
N LEU A 51 22.16 -0.41 17.16
CA LEU A 51 22.15 1.04 17.41
C LEU A 51 21.76 1.39 18.85
N GLY A 52 21.44 0.41 19.68
CA GLY A 52 21.08 0.63 21.09
C GLY A 52 19.69 1.24 21.29
N VAL A 53 18.79 1.05 20.34
CA VAL A 53 17.40 1.49 20.43
C VAL A 53 16.67 0.69 21.52
N ALA A 54 15.71 1.33 22.20
CA ALA A 54 14.95 0.68 23.28
C ALA A 54 14.17 -0.54 22.77
N THR A 55 14.23 -1.66 23.52
CA THR A 55 13.62 -2.95 23.12
C THR A 55 12.12 -2.83 22.78
N GLY A 56 11.37 -2.01 23.53
CA GLY A 56 9.95 -1.79 23.24
C GLY A 56 9.69 -1.16 21.88
N LEU A 57 10.52 -0.19 21.48
CA LEU A 57 10.44 0.44 20.16
C LEU A 57 10.84 -0.56 19.06
N ILE A 58 11.89 -1.36 19.27
CA ILE A 58 12.29 -2.42 18.33
C ILE A 58 11.16 -3.40 18.08
N ALA A 59 10.52 -3.87 19.14
CA ALA A 59 9.40 -4.82 19.04
C ALA A 59 8.21 -4.23 18.26
N GLU A 60 7.89 -2.95 18.51
CA GLU A 60 6.81 -2.26 17.79
C GLU A 60 7.16 -2.07 16.31
N VAL A 61 8.38 -1.68 15.97
CA VAL A 61 8.84 -1.57 14.58
C VAL A 61 8.73 -2.91 13.86
N GLY A 62 9.24 -4.00 14.47
CA GLY A 62 9.15 -5.34 13.88
C GLY A 62 7.70 -5.79 13.66
N ARG A 63 6.80 -5.50 14.62
CA ARG A 63 5.37 -5.77 14.50
C ARG A 63 4.76 -4.99 13.33
N LEU A 64 5.07 -3.70 13.22
CA LEU A 64 4.55 -2.83 12.17
C LEU A 64 5.03 -3.26 10.77
N VAL A 65 6.30 -3.64 10.64
CA VAL A 65 6.83 -4.16 9.36
C VAL A 65 6.08 -5.44 8.97
N ARG A 66 5.88 -6.39 9.89
CA ARG A 66 5.10 -7.62 9.62
C ARG A 66 3.64 -7.34 9.25
N LEU A 67 3.06 -6.25 9.78
CA LEU A 67 1.69 -5.85 9.47
C LEU A 67 1.49 -5.55 7.99
N THR A 68 2.51 -5.05 7.30
CA THR A 68 2.40 -4.69 5.87
C THR A 68 2.19 -5.90 4.96
N ALA A 69 2.49 -7.13 5.42
CA ALA A 69 2.18 -8.35 4.67
C ALA A 69 0.68 -8.54 4.40
N THR A 70 -0.18 -8.11 5.32
CA THR A 70 -1.62 -8.33 5.23
C THR A 70 -2.44 -7.05 5.22
N HIS A 71 -1.88 -5.96 5.71
CA HIS A 71 -2.57 -4.68 5.97
C HIS A 71 -3.82 -4.83 6.86
N VAL A 72 -3.90 -5.90 7.66
CA VAL A 72 -5.00 -6.11 8.60
C VAL A 72 -4.69 -5.41 9.92
N VAL A 73 -5.26 -4.23 10.09
CA VAL A 73 -5.07 -3.38 11.26
C VAL A 73 -6.15 -3.70 12.30
N ALA A 74 -5.73 -3.98 13.54
CA ALA A 74 -6.66 -4.20 14.65
C ALA A 74 -7.35 -2.91 15.08
N ASP A 75 -8.52 -3.04 15.72
CA ASP A 75 -9.23 -1.90 16.28
C ASP A 75 -8.36 -1.20 17.34
N GLY A 76 -8.21 0.11 17.20
CA GLY A 76 -7.39 0.93 18.10
C GLY A 76 -5.89 0.93 17.81
N ASP A 77 -5.39 0.15 16.85
CA ASP A 77 -3.97 0.19 16.42
C ASP A 77 -3.69 1.44 15.59
N ARG A 78 -3.38 2.53 16.27
CA ARG A 78 -3.13 3.83 15.65
C ARG A 78 -1.86 3.84 14.81
N ASN A 79 -0.79 3.19 15.27
CA ASN A 79 0.46 3.12 14.53
C ASN A 79 0.30 2.32 13.24
N GLY A 80 -0.34 1.15 13.31
CA GLY A 80 -0.65 0.33 12.15
C GLY A 80 -1.54 1.05 11.15
N ALA A 81 -2.55 1.80 11.63
CA ALA A 81 -3.42 2.60 10.76
C ALA A 81 -2.63 3.65 9.98
N VAL A 82 -1.75 4.41 10.65
CA VAL A 82 -0.92 5.44 10.01
C VAL A 82 0.06 4.82 9.00
N LEU A 83 0.71 3.71 9.35
CA LEU A 83 1.64 3.03 8.44
C LEU A 83 0.93 2.56 7.16
N CYS A 84 -0.18 1.85 7.30
CA CYS A 84 -0.95 1.35 6.16
C CYS A 84 -1.53 2.48 5.30
N ASP A 85 -1.99 3.57 5.91
CA ASP A 85 -2.48 4.73 5.19
C ASP A 85 -1.36 5.44 4.42
N ALA A 86 -0.17 5.53 4.99
CA ALA A 86 0.99 6.13 4.32
C ALA A 86 1.49 5.27 3.15
N ASP A 87 1.39 3.95 3.25
CA ASP A 87 1.74 3.03 2.18
C ASP A 87 0.75 3.13 1.01
N LEU A 88 -0.55 3.18 1.31
CA LEU A 88 -1.59 3.34 0.30
C LEU A 88 -1.69 4.76 -0.28
N ALA A 89 -1.03 5.76 0.28
CA ALA A 89 -1.17 7.15 -0.15
C ALA A 89 -0.70 7.39 -1.59
N VAL A 90 0.14 6.52 -2.16
CA VAL A 90 0.53 6.55 -3.57
C VAL A 90 -0.69 6.45 -4.49
N LEU A 91 -1.77 5.83 -4.06
CA LEU A 91 -3.02 5.75 -4.82
C LEU A 91 -3.69 7.12 -5.01
N ALA A 92 -3.39 8.07 -4.13
CA ALA A 92 -3.91 9.44 -4.18
C ALA A 92 -2.95 10.44 -4.86
N ALA A 93 -1.88 9.97 -5.48
CA ALA A 93 -0.93 10.82 -6.20
C ALA A 93 -1.63 11.60 -7.33
N ASP A 94 -1.04 12.71 -7.73
CA ASP A 94 -1.46 13.43 -8.94
C ASP A 94 -1.32 12.55 -10.18
N GLU A 95 -1.79 13.03 -11.31
CA GLU A 95 -1.83 12.26 -12.56
C GLU A 95 -0.44 11.74 -12.95
N ALA A 96 0.59 12.57 -12.85
CA ALA A 96 1.96 12.18 -13.20
C ALA A 96 2.54 11.15 -12.22
N GLY A 97 2.33 11.35 -10.92
CA GLY A 97 2.77 10.43 -9.87
C GLY A 97 2.05 9.09 -9.95
N TYR A 98 0.73 9.11 -10.20
CA TYR A 98 -0.02 7.86 -10.36
C TYR A 98 0.38 7.09 -11.64
N ALA A 99 0.63 7.80 -12.74
CA ALA A 99 1.14 7.19 -13.97
C ALA A 99 2.53 6.56 -13.76
N ALA A 100 3.41 7.23 -13.02
CA ALA A 100 4.71 6.68 -12.67
C ALA A 100 4.59 5.43 -11.79
N TYR A 101 3.69 5.44 -10.80
CA TYR A 101 3.39 4.29 -9.97
C TYR A 101 2.88 3.09 -10.77
N THR A 102 1.90 3.28 -11.65
CA THR A 102 1.36 2.19 -12.48
C THR A 102 2.40 1.62 -13.43
N ALA A 103 3.26 2.47 -14.00
CA ALA A 103 4.38 2.05 -14.84
C ALA A 103 5.41 1.22 -14.05
N ALA A 104 5.72 1.62 -12.81
CA ALA A 104 6.63 0.88 -11.94
C ALA A 104 6.05 -0.51 -11.60
N VAL A 105 4.77 -0.60 -11.22
CA VAL A 105 4.10 -1.89 -10.99
C VAL A 105 4.14 -2.77 -12.23
N ARG A 106 3.86 -2.23 -13.42
CA ARG A 106 3.97 -3.03 -14.67
C ARG A 106 5.38 -3.52 -14.94
N ALA A 107 6.39 -2.69 -14.68
CA ALA A 107 7.79 -3.06 -14.87
C ALA A 107 8.23 -4.18 -13.91
N GLU A 108 7.76 -4.15 -12.68
CA GLU A 108 8.00 -5.17 -11.66
C GLU A 108 7.46 -6.55 -12.10
N TYR A 109 6.22 -6.56 -12.60
CA TYR A 109 5.57 -7.77 -13.12
C TYR A 109 5.80 -8.01 -14.62
N ARG A 110 6.93 -7.49 -15.21
CA ARG A 110 7.23 -7.63 -16.65
C ARG A 110 7.29 -9.08 -17.15
N HIS A 111 7.56 -10.03 -16.25
CA HIS A 111 7.60 -11.46 -16.54
C HIS A 111 6.21 -12.08 -16.71
N VAL A 112 5.16 -11.39 -16.24
CA VAL A 112 3.76 -11.85 -16.36
C VAL A 112 3.18 -11.38 -17.69
N PRO A 113 2.55 -12.28 -18.49
CA PRO A 113 1.86 -11.90 -19.73
C PRO A 113 0.82 -10.82 -19.51
N ASP A 114 0.66 -9.90 -20.47
CA ASP A 114 -0.18 -8.70 -20.33
C ASP A 114 -1.63 -9.00 -19.94
N GLU A 115 -2.25 -10.03 -20.53
CA GLU A 115 -3.63 -10.41 -20.20
C GLU A 115 -3.77 -10.84 -18.73
N LEU A 116 -2.83 -11.67 -18.24
CA LEU A 116 -2.84 -12.13 -16.85
C LEU A 116 -2.54 -10.99 -15.89
N PHE A 117 -1.58 -10.12 -16.24
CA PHE A 117 -1.30 -8.92 -15.45
C PHE A 117 -2.53 -8.02 -15.34
N ARG A 118 -3.18 -7.70 -16.47
CA ARG A 118 -4.38 -6.85 -16.49
C ARG A 118 -5.52 -7.43 -15.65
N ALA A 119 -5.77 -8.74 -15.78
CA ALA A 119 -6.79 -9.43 -14.98
C ALA A 119 -6.47 -9.39 -13.47
N GLY A 120 -5.24 -9.73 -13.10
CA GLY A 120 -4.79 -9.69 -11.71
C GLY A 120 -4.83 -8.28 -11.11
N ARG A 121 -4.32 -7.29 -11.86
CA ARG A 121 -4.35 -5.89 -11.43
C ARG A 121 -5.78 -5.38 -11.25
N ALA A 122 -6.67 -5.68 -12.20
CA ALA A 122 -8.08 -5.31 -12.09
C ALA A 122 -8.75 -5.93 -10.85
N ALA A 123 -8.46 -7.19 -10.54
CA ALA A 123 -8.99 -7.84 -9.34
C ALA A 123 -8.53 -7.16 -8.04
N VAL A 124 -7.25 -6.80 -7.94
CA VAL A 124 -6.71 -6.05 -6.80
C VAL A 124 -7.41 -4.69 -6.64
N LEU A 125 -7.50 -3.92 -7.72
CA LEU A 125 -8.13 -2.60 -7.70
C LEU A 125 -9.63 -2.67 -7.38
N GLN A 126 -10.34 -3.70 -7.88
CA GLN A 126 -11.73 -3.94 -7.54
C GLN A 126 -11.90 -4.26 -6.05
N GLY A 127 -11.02 -5.09 -5.49
CA GLY A 127 -11.01 -5.39 -4.06
C GLY A 127 -10.84 -4.12 -3.20
N LEU A 128 -9.91 -3.25 -3.59
CA LEU A 128 -9.73 -1.95 -2.94
C LEU A 128 -10.97 -1.05 -3.10
N ALA A 129 -11.51 -0.93 -4.31
CA ALA A 129 -12.66 -0.08 -4.60
C ALA A 129 -13.94 -0.48 -3.85
N GLN A 130 -14.08 -1.78 -3.50
CA GLN A 130 -15.22 -2.32 -2.74
C GLN A 130 -15.12 -2.03 -1.24
N GLN A 131 -13.96 -1.64 -0.72
CA GLN A 131 -13.82 -1.31 0.70
C GLN A 131 -14.64 -0.05 1.03
N PRO A 132 -15.31 0.01 2.19
CA PRO A 132 -16.04 1.21 2.64
C PRO A 132 -15.14 2.44 2.67
N HIS A 133 -13.90 2.26 3.10
CA HIS A 133 -12.84 3.27 3.11
C HIS A 133 -11.52 2.63 2.72
N LEU A 134 -10.75 3.32 1.89
CA LEU A 134 -9.37 2.93 1.56
C LEU A 134 -8.43 3.23 2.72
N PHE A 135 -8.65 4.38 3.37
CA PHE A 135 -7.83 4.85 4.47
C PHE A 135 -8.52 4.67 5.81
N ARG A 136 -7.74 4.49 6.87
CA ARG A 136 -8.20 4.18 8.23
C ARG A 136 -8.29 5.41 9.10
N THR A 137 -7.28 6.29 9.04
CA THR A 137 -7.23 7.49 9.86
C THR A 137 -8.18 8.57 9.33
N PRO A 138 -8.76 9.41 10.21
CA PRO A 138 -9.61 10.52 9.78
C PRO A 138 -8.88 11.49 8.86
N THR A 139 -7.61 11.77 9.17
CA THR A 139 -6.77 12.70 8.38
C THR A 139 -6.53 12.17 6.98
N ALA A 140 -6.14 10.89 6.84
CA ALA A 140 -5.89 10.29 5.52
C ALA A 140 -7.17 10.20 4.69
N ARG A 141 -8.31 9.84 5.30
CA ARG A 141 -9.61 9.87 4.61
C ARG A 141 -9.94 11.26 4.05
N ALA A 142 -9.77 12.29 4.88
CA ALA A 142 -10.07 13.65 4.45
C ALA A 142 -9.15 14.13 3.30
N ARG A 143 -7.88 13.71 3.30
CA ARG A 143 -6.88 14.19 2.34
C ARG A 143 -6.80 13.36 1.06
N TYR A 144 -6.92 12.04 1.15
CA TYR A 144 -6.51 11.12 0.10
C TYR A 144 -7.64 10.29 -0.50
N GLU A 145 -8.74 10.01 0.24
CA GLU A 145 -9.79 9.07 -0.18
C GLU A 145 -10.36 9.41 -1.55
N ALA A 146 -10.75 10.67 -1.80
CA ALA A 146 -11.40 11.07 -3.04
C ALA A 146 -10.46 10.94 -4.26
N ALA A 147 -9.20 11.38 -4.13
CA ALA A 147 -8.21 11.29 -5.19
C ALA A 147 -7.85 9.84 -5.51
N ALA A 148 -7.64 9.02 -4.47
CA ALA A 148 -7.36 7.60 -4.62
C ALA A 148 -8.50 6.87 -5.36
N ARG A 149 -9.76 7.08 -4.96
CA ARG A 149 -10.91 6.48 -5.65
C ARG A 149 -11.04 6.92 -7.10
N ALA A 150 -10.75 8.18 -7.42
CA ALA A 150 -10.75 8.68 -8.77
C ALA A 150 -9.67 7.99 -9.63
N ASN A 151 -8.46 7.81 -9.08
CA ASN A 151 -7.37 7.10 -9.74
C ASN A 151 -7.69 5.63 -9.97
N LEU A 152 -8.20 4.91 -8.94
CA LEU A 152 -8.64 3.53 -9.05
C LEU A 152 -9.69 3.34 -10.15
N SER A 153 -10.72 4.21 -10.17
CA SER A 153 -11.78 4.15 -11.17
C SER A 153 -11.25 4.35 -12.59
N ARG A 154 -10.32 5.29 -12.77
CA ARG A 154 -9.69 5.57 -14.06
C ARG A 154 -8.84 4.38 -14.53
N GLU A 155 -8.02 3.80 -13.66
CA GLU A 155 -7.20 2.63 -14.01
C GLU A 155 -8.07 1.42 -14.33
N LEU A 156 -9.12 1.15 -13.54
CA LEU A 156 -10.07 0.06 -13.81
C LEU A 156 -10.72 0.20 -15.19
N ALA A 157 -11.15 1.41 -15.58
CA ALA A 157 -11.72 1.66 -16.90
C ALA A 157 -10.74 1.35 -18.04
N MET A 158 -9.43 1.57 -17.82
CA MET A 158 -8.40 1.25 -18.82
C MET A 158 -8.05 -0.25 -18.87
N LEU A 159 -8.16 -0.94 -17.74
CA LEU A 159 -7.87 -2.37 -17.64
C LEU A 159 -8.99 -3.26 -18.18
N THR A 160 -10.24 -2.81 -18.03
CA THR A 160 -11.42 -3.56 -18.51
C THR A 160 -11.75 -3.03 -19.90
N PRO A 161 -11.56 -3.81 -21.00
CA PRO A 161 -12.01 -3.40 -22.31
C PRO A 161 -13.52 -3.17 -22.25
N ALA A 162 -13.97 -2.06 -22.89
CA ALA A 162 -15.40 -1.83 -23.09
C ALA A 162 -15.97 -3.10 -23.72
N GLY A 163 -16.86 -3.79 -23.00
CA GLY A 163 -17.51 -4.99 -23.52
C GLY A 163 -18.05 -4.68 -24.90
N ASP A 164 -17.68 -5.50 -25.88
CA ASP A 164 -18.24 -5.51 -27.21
C ASP A 164 -19.77 -5.62 -27.05
N SER A 165 -20.43 -4.48 -27.18
CA SER A 165 -21.89 -4.42 -27.25
C SER A 165 -22.25 -5.00 -28.60
N GLY A 166 -22.11 -6.34 -28.73
CA GLY A 166 -22.54 -7.09 -29.87
C GLY A 166 -24.00 -6.79 -30.15
N GLY A 167 -24.23 -5.88 -31.07
CA GLY A 167 -25.54 -5.65 -31.65
C GLY A 167 -26.04 -6.93 -32.27
N GLY A 168 -26.91 -7.64 -31.54
CA GLY A 168 -27.80 -8.62 -32.15
C GLY A 168 -28.82 -7.88 -32.97
N GLU A 169 -28.64 -7.76 -34.28
CA GLU A 169 -29.74 -7.45 -35.19
C GLU A 169 -30.74 -8.59 -35.12
N PRO A 170 -32.02 -8.31 -34.91
CA PRO A 170 -33.07 -9.31 -35.14
C PRO A 170 -33.39 -9.36 -36.64
N THR A 171 -33.20 -10.49 -37.25
CA THR A 171 -33.83 -10.86 -38.53
C THR A 171 -35.22 -11.42 -38.30
#